data_10b6da7ef4667dc6d0c48e4b435750e7
#
_entry.id   10b6da7ef4667dc6d0c48e4b435750e7
#
_cell.length_a   1.000
_cell.length_b   1.000
_cell.length_c   1.000
_cell.angle_alpha   90.00
_cell.angle_beta   90.00
_cell.angle_gamma   90.00
#
_symmetry.space_group_name_H-M   'P 1'
#
loop_
_entity.id
_entity.type
_entity.pdbx_description
1 polymer ?
#
loop_
_entity_poly.entity_id
_entity_poly.type
_entity_poly.pdbx_seq_one_letter_code
_entity_poly.pdbx_strand_id
1 'polypeptide(L)'
;MKKIKIGIPRTALYNKNGTFLKNFFLGLGCKVILSKETDINIINMGVNNISKDNCYLNKIYLGHILQLSNSCDYIIIYTNCSYSNECIQNMILQSNLKKHLISSQILSFNSSKNIFFEFIKLGFKLSKNPIKILYSYFFAKSKQKNYEINKQNYQKNKITNLNNKVLIVSNYTNIEDNYTSKYIINYLERNKITPLFSNCLPIKQALLNTDYIYDKTLTKDTKILLGVINYYKYIVKGMIYISNENCQMDKYIYSKIKEETLKVPMINISINEVSNNIKIETKLELLIDTINKNNNI
;
A
#
# COMPACT_ATOMS: atom_id res chain seq x y z
N MET A 1 19.96 29.85 4.88
CA MET A 1 18.50 29.76 4.73
C MET A 1 18.00 28.48 5.40
N LYS A 2 16.94 28.55 6.21
CA LYS A 2 16.31 27.38 6.83
C LYS A 2 15.68 26.50 5.73
N LYS A 3 16.04 25.20 5.70
CA LYS A 3 15.47 24.27 4.70
C LYS A 3 14.00 24.00 5.01
N ILE A 4 13.15 24.06 4.01
CA ILE A 4 11.73 23.68 4.12
C ILE A 4 11.64 22.19 4.51
N LYS A 5 10.84 21.89 5.54
CA LYS A 5 10.62 20.54 6.04
C LYS A 5 9.34 19.96 5.43
N ILE A 6 9.47 18.85 4.70
CA ILE A 6 8.34 18.13 4.09
C ILE A 6 8.10 16.84 4.85
N GLY A 7 6.91 16.70 5.42
CA GLY A 7 6.43 15.49 6.06
C GLY A 7 5.83 14.52 5.04
N ILE A 8 6.26 13.25 5.09
CA ILE A 8 5.70 12.19 4.27
C ILE A 8 5.13 11.11 5.20
N PRO A 9 3.79 10.95 5.26
CA PRO A 9 3.17 9.86 6.02
C PRO A 9 3.52 8.50 5.41
N ARG A 10 3.92 7.53 6.25
CA ARG A 10 4.19 6.14 5.82
C ARG A 10 2.88 5.38 5.62
N THR A 11 2.22 5.62 4.51
CA THR A 11 0.93 5.03 4.14
C THR A 11 0.94 4.63 2.67
N ALA A 12 -0.22 4.38 2.08
CA ALA A 12 -0.37 3.93 0.69
C ALA A 12 0.50 4.69 -0.31
N LEU A 13 0.56 6.01 -0.18
CA LEU A 13 1.35 6.85 -1.06
C LEU A 13 2.85 6.59 -0.92
N TYR A 14 3.35 6.53 0.31
CA TYR A 14 4.75 6.25 0.60
C TYR A 14 5.11 4.83 0.17
N ASN A 15 4.25 3.86 0.47
CA ASN A 15 4.47 2.47 0.14
C ASN A 15 4.53 2.23 -1.38
N LYS A 16 3.74 2.97 -2.15
CA LYS A 16 3.75 2.90 -3.63
C LYS A 16 4.88 3.73 -4.24
N ASN A 17 5.14 4.94 -3.74
CA ASN A 17 5.99 5.94 -4.38
C ASN A 17 7.03 6.59 -3.44
N GLY A 18 7.37 5.96 -2.32
CA GLY A 18 8.22 6.56 -1.28
C GLY A 18 9.60 6.97 -1.76
N THR A 19 10.22 6.13 -2.59
CA THR A 19 11.52 6.44 -3.19
C THR A 19 11.44 7.66 -4.09
N PHE A 20 10.39 7.78 -4.91
CA PHE A 20 10.15 8.95 -5.74
C PHE A 20 9.94 10.21 -4.88
N LEU A 21 9.02 10.18 -3.93
CA LEU A 21 8.70 11.33 -3.07
C LEU A 21 9.93 11.84 -2.33
N LYS A 22 10.67 10.93 -1.69
CA LYS A 22 11.89 11.27 -0.96
C LYS A 22 12.91 11.95 -1.87
N ASN A 23 13.23 11.38 -3.04
CA ASN A 23 14.23 11.90 -3.94
C ASN A 23 13.78 13.21 -4.63
N PHE A 24 12.49 13.36 -4.94
CA PHE A 24 11.95 14.59 -5.50
C PHE A 24 12.13 15.78 -4.55
N PHE A 25 11.69 15.66 -3.30
CA PHE A 25 11.82 16.75 -2.33
C PHE A 25 13.26 17.01 -1.90
N LEU A 26 14.08 15.97 -1.77
CA LEU A 26 15.53 16.15 -1.54
C LEU A 26 16.21 16.88 -2.70
N GLY A 27 15.88 16.56 -3.94
CA GLY A 27 16.37 17.24 -5.14
C GLY A 27 16.00 18.73 -5.17
N LEU A 28 14.81 19.08 -4.67
CA LEU A 28 14.40 20.48 -4.50
C LEU A 28 15.14 21.21 -3.36
N GLY A 29 15.95 20.50 -2.56
CA GLY A 29 16.68 21.05 -1.42
C GLY A 29 15.89 21.08 -0.12
N CYS A 30 14.74 20.42 -0.06
CA CYS A 30 13.93 20.30 1.15
C CYS A 30 14.54 19.28 2.13
N LYS A 31 14.21 19.41 3.41
CA LYS A 31 14.43 18.36 4.42
C LYS A 31 13.20 17.45 4.46
N VAL A 32 13.39 16.18 4.15
CA VAL A 32 12.31 15.18 4.20
C VAL A 32 12.25 14.57 5.60
N ILE A 33 11.06 14.54 6.19
CA ILE A 33 10.74 13.90 7.46
C ILE A 33 9.69 12.82 7.20
N LEU A 34 10.04 11.56 7.48
CA LEU A 34 9.09 10.46 7.43
C LEU A 34 8.39 10.33 8.78
N SER A 35 7.12 9.98 8.77
CA SER A 35 6.48 9.52 10.01
C SER A 35 7.18 8.28 10.54
N LYS A 36 7.04 7.97 11.83
CA LYS A 36 7.51 6.71 12.40
C LYS A 36 6.84 5.51 11.68
N GLU A 37 7.35 4.32 11.89
CA GLU A 37 6.64 3.10 11.51
C GLU A 37 5.30 3.02 12.25
N THR A 38 4.31 2.39 11.64
CA THR A 38 3.00 2.20 12.26
C THR A 38 3.18 1.44 13.58
N ASP A 39 2.66 2.02 14.65
CA ASP A 39 2.58 1.44 15.98
C ASP A 39 1.22 1.75 16.61
N ILE A 40 0.98 1.19 17.79
CA ILE A 40 -0.29 1.38 18.50
C ILE A 40 -0.56 2.86 18.83
N ASN A 41 0.47 3.68 19.04
CA ASN A 41 0.31 5.10 19.32
C ASN A 41 -0.20 5.86 18.10
N ILE A 42 0.38 5.59 16.91
CA ILE A 42 -0.09 6.16 15.64
C ILE A 42 -1.52 5.73 15.35
N ILE A 43 -1.85 4.46 15.58
CA ILE A 43 -3.22 3.95 15.41
C ILE A 43 -4.19 4.67 16.33
N ASN A 44 -3.87 4.78 17.63
CA ASN A 44 -4.71 5.46 18.61
C ASN A 44 -4.89 6.95 18.29
N MET A 45 -3.83 7.63 17.83
CA MET A 45 -3.95 9.03 17.35
C MET A 45 -5.00 9.15 16.24
N GLY A 46 -5.03 8.22 15.30
CA GLY A 46 -6.02 8.25 14.23
C GLY A 46 -7.42 7.86 14.69
N VAL A 47 -7.54 6.78 15.47
CA VAL A 47 -8.84 6.28 15.99
C VAL A 47 -9.56 7.33 16.83
N ASN A 48 -8.84 8.06 17.66
CA ASN A 48 -9.42 9.08 18.55
C ASN A 48 -9.86 10.36 17.83
N ASN A 49 -9.44 10.56 16.57
CA ASN A 49 -9.66 11.80 15.82
C ASN A 49 -10.53 11.64 14.56
N ILE A 50 -11.11 10.46 14.33
CA ILE A 50 -12.03 10.20 13.24
C ILE A 50 -13.16 9.27 13.67
N SER A 51 -14.31 9.29 12.95
CA SER A 51 -15.47 8.43 13.23
C SER A 51 -15.08 6.96 13.35
N LYS A 52 -15.71 6.25 14.31
CA LYS A 52 -15.51 4.81 14.54
C LYS A 52 -15.81 3.98 13.28
N ASP A 53 -16.78 4.38 12.49
CA ASP A 53 -17.21 3.68 11.26
C ASP A 53 -16.27 3.92 10.07
N ASN A 54 -15.27 4.79 10.22
CA ASN A 54 -14.33 5.05 9.13
C ASN A 54 -13.40 3.86 8.91
N CYS A 55 -12.94 3.72 7.67
CA CYS A 55 -12.00 2.70 7.23
C CYS A 55 -10.72 2.73 8.08
N TYR A 56 -10.24 1.57 8.50
CA TYR A 56 -9.08 1.46 9.37
C TYR A 56 -7.81 2.07 8.76
N LEU A 57 -7.63 1.95 7.46
CA LEU A 57 -6.53 2.61 6.75
C LEU A 57 -6.58 4.14 6.86
N ASN A 58 -7.76 4.74 6.84
CA ASN A 58 -7.90 6.17 7.04
C ASN A 58 -7.55 6.59 8.47
N LYS A 59 -7.86 5.74 9.46
CA LYS A 59 -7.45 5.96 10.85
C LYS A 59 -5.93 5.96 10.98
N ILE A 60 -5.26 4.96 10.43
CA ILE A 60 -3.79 4.89 10.40
C ILE A 60 -3.22 6.11 9.66
N TYR A 61 -3.80 6.47 8.51
CA TYR A 61 -3.34 7.61 7.73
C TYR A 61 -3.43 8.91 8.50
N LEU A 62 -4.56 9.16 9.16
CA LEU A 62 -4.72 10.33 10.01
C LEU A 62 -3.70 10.35 11.16
N GLY A 63 -3.46 9.20 11.80
CA GLY A 63 -2.45 9.08 12.86
C GLY A 63 -1.05 9.48 12.41
N HIS A 64 -0.61 9.02 11.23
CA HIS A 64 0.68 9.43 10.65
C HIS A 64 0.75 10.93 10.34
N ILE A 65 -0.35 11.52 9.87
CA ILE A 65 -0.43 12.95 9.58
C ILE A 65 -0.35 13.75 10.89
N LEU A 66 -1.12 13.38 11.90
CA LEU A 66 -1.10 14.04 13.22
C LEU A 66 0.28 13.96 13.88
N GLN A 67 0.97 12.84 13.77
CA GLN A 67 2.34 12.69 14.27
C GLN A 67 3.32 13.68 13.59
N LEU A 68 3.12 14.02 12.32
CA LEU A 68 3.98 14.93 11.57
C LEU A 68 3.61 16.40 11.74
N SER A 69 2.38 16.71 12.16
CA SER A 69 1.78 18.06 12.09
C SER A 69 2.63 19.16 12.74
N ASN A 70 3.28 18.89 13.86
CA ASN A 70 4.10 19.87 14.60
C ASN A 70 5.58 19.89 14.21
N SER A 71 6.02 19.00 13.29
CA SER A 71 7.45 18.83 12.97
C SER A 71 7.81 19.28 11.55
N CYS A 72 6.82 19.60 10.72
CA CYS A 72 6.98 19.91 9.29
C CYS A 72 6.38 21.25 8.91
N ASP A 73 6.93 21.90 7.89
CA ASP A 73 6.34 23.11 7.30
C ASP A 73 5.20 22.72 6.34
N TYR A 74 5.32 21.58 5.66
CA TYR A 74 4.30 21.00 4.79
C TYR A 74 4.21 19.50 4.99
N ILE A 75 2.99 18.95 4.82
CA ILE A 75 2.74 17.51 4.78
C ILE A 75 2.17 17.15 3.41
N ILE A 76 2.76 16.15 2.74
CA ILE A 76 2.24 15.66 1.47
C ILE A 76 1.02 14.75 1.72
N ILE A 77 -0.10 15.07 1.08
CA ILE A 77 -1.35 14.35 1.23
C ILE A 77 -1.85 13.87 -0.13
N TYR A 78 -2.27 12.63 -0.16
CA TYR A 78 -2.93 12.01 -1.28
C TYR A 78 -4.45 12.09 -1.12
N THR A 79 -5.14 12.60 -2.14
CA THR A 79 -6.57 12.90 -2.03
C THR A 79 -7.49 11.78 -2.48
N ASN A 80 -6.98 10.73 -3.11
CA ASN A 80 -7.79 9.65 -3.67
C ASN A 80 -7.66 8.35 -2.86
N CYS A 81 -8.75 7.59 -2.80
CA CYS A 81 -8.71 6.20 -2.33
C CYS A 81 -8.10 5.29 -3.40
N SER A 82 -7.36 4.25 -2.99
CA SER A 82 -6.75 3.29 -3.91
C SER A 82 -7.77 2.47 -4.70
N TYR A 83 -8.98 2.28 -4.16
CA TYR A 83 -10.01 1.43 -4.75
C TYR A 83 -11.13 2.19 -5.47
N SER A 84 -11.40 3.43 -5.08
CA SER A 84 -12.49 4.22 -5.65
C SER A 84 -12.21 5.71 -5.57
N ASN A 85 -12.50 6.43 -6.65
CA ASN A 85 -12.43 7.89 -6.68
C ASN A 85 -13.55 8.55 -5.85
N GLU A 86 -14.63 7.81 -5.57
CA GLU A 86 -15.85 8.28 -4.90
C GLU A 86 -16.01 7.71 -3.49
N CYS A 87 -14.89 7.37 -2.82
CA CYS A 87 -14.92 6.81 -1.50
C CYS A 87 -15.38 7.84 -0.46
N ILE A 88 -16.60 7.71 0.05
CA ILE A 88 -17.20 8.59 1.08
C ILE A 88 -16.30 8.68 2.32
N GLN A 89 -15.72 7.55 2.75
CA GLN A 89 -14.83 7.53 3.92
C GLN A 89 -13.56 8.36 3.70
N ASN A 90 -13.05 8.41 2.45
CA ASN A 90 -11.94 9.28 2.11
C ASN A 90 -12.35 10.77 2.10
N MET A 91 -13.56 11.08 1.68
CA MET A 91 -14.10 12.47 1.77
C MET A 91 -14.21 12.94 3.23
N ILE A 92 -14.68 12.06 4.13
CA ILE A 92 -14.74 12.32 5.57
C ILE A 92 -13.31 12.55 6.12
N LEU A 93 -12.33 11.75 5.71
CA LEU A 93 -10.94 11.98 6.09
C LEU A 93 -10.44 13.35 5.64
N GLN A 94 -10.69 13.76 4.39
CA GLN A 94 -10.27 15.07 3.87
C GLN A 94 -10.89 16.24 4.65
N SER A 95 -12.16 16.11 5.08
CA SER A 95 -12.81 17.12 5.91
C SER A 95 -12.20 17.21 7.31
N ASN A 96 -11.84 16.07 7.91
CA ASN A 96 -11.18 16.03 9.23
C ASN A 96 -9.75 16.58 9.18
N LEU A 97 -8.99 16.31 8.12
CA LEU A 97 -7.65 16.87 7.96
C LEU A 97 -7.63 18.40 8.01
N LYS A 98 -8.63 19.05 7.41
CA LYS A 98 -8.76 20.51 7.46
C LYS A 98 -9.01 21.06 8.87
N LYS A 99 -9.62 20.26 9.75
CA LYS A 99 -9.89 20.66 11.15
C LYS A 99 -8.66 20.50 12.05
N HIS A 100 -7.82 19.51 11.80
CA HIS A 100 -6.73 19.12 12.68
C HIS A 100 -5.36 19.71 12.31
N LEU A 101 -5.18 20.19 11.08
CA LEU A 101 -3.90 20.73 10.62
C LEU A 101 -3.86 22.25 10.79
N ILE A 102 -3.56 22.69 12.00
CA ILE A 102 -3.50 24.13 12.34
C ILE A 102 -2.11 24.72 12.05
N SER A 103 -1.03 23.94 12.19
CA SER A 103 0.36 24.44 12.13
C SER A 103 1.14 24.03 10.88
N SER A 104 0.66 23.08 10.09
CA SER A 104 1.33 22.60 8.88
C SER A 104 0.47 22.84 7.64
N GLN A 105 1.12 23.33 6.56
CA GLN A 105 0.43 23.48 5.29
C GLN A 105 0.32 22.13 4.58
N ILE A 106 -0.80 21.89 3.91
CA ILE A 106 -1.05 20.67 3.15
C ILE A 106 -0.57 20.86 1.72
N LEU A 107 0.29 19.94 1.25
CA LEU A 107 0.59 19.75 -0.16
C LEU A 107 -0.24 18.56 -0.68
N SER A 108 -1.39 18.83 -1.28
CA SER A 108 -2.23 17.80 -1.87
C SER A 108 -1.94 17.62 -3.35
N PHE A 109 -2.03 16.37 -3.83
CA PHE A 109 -2.04 16.07 -5.25
C PHE A 109 -3.07 14.96 -5.57
N ASN A 110 -3.54 14.96 -6.81
CA ASN A 110 -4.54 14.03 -7.30
C ASN A 110 -3.92 13.07 -8.31
N SER A 111 -3.95 11.76 -8.04
CA SER A 111 -3.38 10.75 -8.93
C SER A 111 -4.24 10.44 -10.15
N SER A 112 -5.50 10.85 -10.18
CA SER A 112 -6.35 10.72 -11.39
C SER A 112 -5.94 11.70 -12.49
N LYS A 113 -5.19 12.76 -12.13
CA LYS A 113 -4.59 13.71 -13.06
C LYS A 113 -3.21 13.25 -13.52
N ASN A 114 -2.68 13.91 -14.54
CA ASN A 114 -1.32 13.62 -15.00
C ASN A 114 -0.30 13.94 -13.89
N ILE A 115 0.30 12.89 -13.33
CA ILE A 115 1.23 12.96 -12.21
C ILE A 115 2.40 13.91 -12.48
N PHE A 116 2.90 13.96 -13.72
CA PHE A 116 3.99 14.85 -14.09
C PHE A 116 3.63 16.32 -13.80
N PHE A 117 2.49 16.79 -14.34
CA PHE A 117 2.06 18.17 -14.14
C PHE A 117 1.73 18.48 -12.67
N GLU A 118 1.16 17.53 -11.93
CA GLU A 118 0.89 17.72 -10.51
C GLU A 118 2.20 17.93 -9.72
N PHE A 119 3.26 17.15 -9.98
CA PHE A 119 4.55 17.33 -9.31
C PHE A 119 5.32 18.56 -9.77
N ILE A 120 5.22 18.94 -11.04
CA ILE A 120 5.79 20.23 -11.50
C ILE A 120 5.11 21.40 -10.79
N LYS A 121 3.79 21.39 -10.67
CA LYS A 121 3.03 22.42 -9.93
C LYS A 121 3.43 22.46 -8.45
N LEU A 122 3.59 21.30 -7.79
CA LEU A 122 4.12 21.23 -6.43
C LEU A 122 5.53 21.75 -6.33
N GLY A 123 6.38 21.45 -7.32
CA GLY A 123 7.75 21.94 -7.39
C GLY A 123 7.82 23.47 -7.40
N PHE A 124 6.96 24.13 -8.16
CA PHE A 124 6.90 25.61 -8.20
C PHE A 124 6.44 26.25 -6.89
N LYS A 125 5.71 25.53 -6.03
CA LYS A 125 5.40 26.02 -4.67
C LYS A 125 6.63 26.04 -3.76
N LEU A 126 7.65 25.22 -4.05
CA LEU A 126 8.81 25.00 -3.20
C LEU A 126 10.11 25.60 -3.78
N SER A 127 10.17 25.81 -5.10
CA SER A 127 11.34 26.33 -5.80
C SER A 127 10.93 27.17 -7.00
N LYS A 128 11.60 28.31 -7.22
CA LYS A 128 11.41 29.16 -8.41
C LYS A 128 12.23 28.69 -9.62
N ASN A 129 13.12 27.70 -9.45
CA ASN A 129 14.02 27.24 -10.52
C ASN A 129 13.41 26.07 -11.29
N PRO A 130 12.93 26.27 -12.54
CA PRO A 130 12.28 25.23 -13.33
C PRO A 130 13.23 24.08 -13.70
N ILE A 131 14.51 24.38 -13.95
CA ILE A 131 15.52 23.36 -14.31
C ILE A 131 15.70 22.41 -13.12
N LYS A 132 15.81 22.96 -11.90
CA LYS A 132 15.93 22.18 -10.68
C LYS A 132 14.69 21.28 -10.45
N ILE A 133 13.49 21.79 -10.73
CA ILE A 133 12.23 21.03 -10.58
C ILE A 133 12.22 19.85 -11.56
N LEU A 134 12.51 20.09 -12.85
CA LEU A 134 12.55 19.05 -13.87
C LEU A 134 13.61 17.98 -13.56
N TYR A 135 14.83 18.41 -13.22
CA TYR A 135 15.90 17.50 -12.81
C TYR A 135 15.48 16.63 -11.64
N SER A 136 14.91 17.24 -10.57
CA SER A 136 14.46 16.53 -9.39
C SER A 136 13.38 15.48 -9.72
N TYR A 137 12.47 15.81 -10.64
CA TYR A 137 11.42 14.89 -11.08
C TYR A 137 12.00 13.68 -11.82
N PHE A 138 12.83 13.90 -12.84
CA PHE A 138 13.39 12.80 -13.62
C PHE A 138 14.36 11.94 -12.82
N PHE A 139 15.18 12.56 -11.97
CA PHE A 139 16.06 11.85 -11.03
C PHE A 139 15.24 10.95 -10.07
N ALA A 140 14.19 11.49 -9.45
CA ALA A 140 13.31 10.74 -8.56
C ALA A 140 12.60 9.58 -9.29
N LYS A 141 12.14 9.80 -10.52
CA LYS A 141 11.51 8.77 -11.36
C LYS A 141 12.48 7.63 -11.68
N SER A 142 13.73 7.95 -12.01
CA SER A 142 14.79 6.95 -12.23
C SER A 142 15.05 6.10 -10.96
N LYS A 143 15.17 6.75 -9.80
CA LYS A 143 15.38 6.07 -8.51
C LYS A 143 14.20 5.14 -8.16
N GLN A 144 12.96 5.58 -8.38
CA GLN A 144 11.77 4.77 -8.17
C GLN A 144 11.76 3.55 -9.09
N LYS A 145 12.07 3.73 -10.38
CA LYS A 145 12.15 2.62 -11.35
C LYS A 145 13.18 1.56 -10.92
N ASN A 146 14.36 2.00 -10.48
CA ASN A 146 15.39 1.07 -10.00
C ASN A 146 14.94 0.31 -8.74
N TYR A 147 14.26 0.98 -7.81
CA TYR A 147 13.67 0.33 -6.63
C TYR A 147 12.66 -0.75 -7.03
N GLU A 148 11.76 -0.45 -7.98
CA GLU A 148 10.76 -1.40 -8.47
C GLU A 148 11.41 -2.60 -9.17
N ILE A 149 12.43 -2.39 -10.00
CA ILE A 149 13.18 -3.48 -10.65
C ILE A 149 13.84 -4.39 -9.61
N ASN A 150 14.50 -3.81 -8.60
CA ASN A 150 15.14 -4.60 -7.54
C ASN A 150 14.12 -5.43 -6.76
N LYS A 151 12.97 -4.86 -6.46
CA LYS A 151 11.87 -5.55 -5.79
C LYS A 151 11.32 -6.72 -6.63
N GLN A 152 11.15 -6.51 -7.93
CA GLN A 152 10.72 -7.54 -8.87
C GLN A 152 11.75 -8.68 -8.98
N ASN A 153 13.04 -8.35 -9.09
CA ASN A 153 14.11 -9.34 -9.15
C ASN A 153 14.20 -10.16 -7.84
N TYR A 154 14.06 -9.52 -6.69
CA TYR A 154 13.99 -10.21 -5.41
C TYR A 154 12.85 -11.24 -5.37
N GLN A 155 11.65 -10.88 -5.84
CA GLN A 155 10.53 -11.82 -5.90
C GLN A 155 10.76 -12.95 -6.93
N LYS A 156 11.34 -12.65 -8.09
CA LYS A 156 11.70 -13.69 -9.08
C LYS A 156 12.62 -14.75 -8.47
N ASN A 157 13.63 -14.32 -7.72
CA ASN A 157 14.53 -15.23 -7.02
C ASN A 157 13.80 -16.08 -5.96
N LYS A 158 12.79 -15.54 -5.30
CA LYS A 158 11.94 -16.31 -4.38
C LYS A 158 11.07 -17.37 -5.09
N ILE A 159 10.63 -17.10 -6.33
CA ILE A 159 9.84 -18.06 -7.12
C ILE A 159 10.65 -19.32 -7.47
N THR A 160 11.95 -19.20 -7.69
CA THR A 160 12.82 -20.32 -8.03
C THR A 160 13.18 -21.21 -6.84
N ASN A 161 12.88 -20.80 -5.60
CA ASN A 161 13.09 -21.61 -4.41
C ASN A 161 12.20 -22.87 -4.43
N LEU A 162 12.68 -23.98 -3.86
CA LEU A 162 11.96 -25.27 -3.79
C LEU A 162 10.81 -25.29 -2.77
N ASN A 163 10.80 -24.37 -1.82
CA ASN A 163 9.77 -24.31 -0.79
C ASN A 163 8.36 -24.03 -1.38
N ASN A 164 7.33 -24.49 -0.67
CA ASN A 164 5.95 -24.07 -0.95
C ASN A 164 5.83 -22.54 -0.90
N LYS A 165 5.00 -21.98 -1.75
CA LYS A 165 4.82 -20.55 -1.90
C LYS A 165 3.42 -20.14 -1.53
N VAL A 166 3.29 -19.04 -0.79
CA VAL A 166 2.00 -18.40 -0.47
C VAL A 166 2.04 -16.97 -0.95
N LEU A 167 1.02 -16.57 -1.71
CA LEU A 167 0.86 -15.19 -2.16
C LEU A 167 0.13 -14.36 -1.10
N ILE A 168 0.77 -13.30 -0.64
CA ILE A 168 0.13 -12.28 0.19
C ILE A 168 -0.47 -11.24 -0.74
N VAL A 169 -1.80 -11.14 -0.71
CA VAL A 169 -2.61 -10.27 -1.57
C VAL A 169 -3.19 -9.15 -0.73
N SER A 170 -2.92 -7.94 -1.10
CA SER A 170 -3.57 -6.75 -0.54
C SER A 170 -3.23 -5.51 -1.37
N ASN A 171 -3.82 -4.37 -0.99
CA ASN A 171 -3.32 -3.11 -1.48
C ASN A 171 -1.90 -2.82 -0.97
N TYR A 172 -1.22 -1.85 -1.59
CA TYR A 172 0.16 -1.50 -1.24
C TYR A 172 0.37 -1.14 0.24
N THR A 173 -0.63 -0.58 0.91
CA THR A 173 -0.52 -0.12 2.29
C THR A 173 -0.26 -1.28 3.24
N ASN A 174 -1.02 -2.35 3.10
CA ASN A 174 -1.02 -3.45 4.05
C ASN A 174 0.23 -4.33 3.92
N ILE A 175 0.73 -4.49 2.69
CA ILE A 175 1.90 -5.36 2.43
C ILE A 175 3.20 -4.71 2.89
N GLU A 176 3.35 -3.41 2.64
CA GLU A 176 4.58 -2.67 2.95
C GLU A 176 4.63 -2.17 4.41
N ASP A 177 3.52 -2.26 5.13
CA ASP A 177 3.46 -1.87 6.53
C ASP A 177 3.91 -3.04 7.42
N ASN A 178 5.03 -2.86 8.11
CA ASN A 178 5.59 -3.86 9.01
C ASN A 178 4.61 -4.25 10.14
N TYR A 179 3.80 -3.34 10.64
CA TYR A 179 2.81 -3.64 11.67
C TYR A 179 1.81 -4.70 11.18
N THR A 180 1.39 -4.59 9.89
CA THR A 180 0.40 -5.48 9.32
C THR A 180 0.99 -6.80 8.83
N SER A 181 2.15 -6.76 8.17
CA SER A 181 2.66 -7.89 7.38
C SER A 181 3.76 -8.70 8.09
N LYS A 182 4.55 -8.09 8.97
CA LYS A 182 5.76 -8.72 9.55
C LYS A 182 5.45 -10.02 10.29
N TYR A 183 4.35 -10.05 11.07
CA TYR A 183 3.97 -11.24 11.81
C TYR A 183 3.64 -12.40 10.85
N ILE A 184 2.83 -12.12 9.83
CA ILE A 184 2.42 -13.11 8.82
C ILE A 184 3.64 -13.65 8.07
N ILE A 185 4.56 -12.75 7.64
CA ILE A 185 5.77 -13.12 6.93
C ILE A 185 6.65 -14.03 7.79
N ASN A 186 6.94 -13.62 9.03
CA ASN A 186 7.76 -14.40 9.94
C ASN A 186 7.17 -15.77 10.24
N TYR A 187 5.84 -15.86 10.37
CA TYR A 187 5.16 -17.14 10.62
C TYR A 187 5.30 -18.09 9.43
N LEU A 188 5.09 -17.60 8.21
CA LEU A 188 5.27 -18.40 6.99
C LEU A 188 6.72 -18.88 6.84
N GLU A 189 7.70 -18.00 7.03
CA GLU A 189 9.12 -18.32 6.88
C GLU A 189 9.59 -19.35 7.93
N ARG A 190 9.12 -19.28 9.19
CA ARG A 190 9.37 -20.30 10.24
C ARG A 190 8.83 -21.68 9.84
N ASN A 191 7.71 -21.72 9.10
CA ASN A 191 7.11 -22.95 8.59
C ASN A 191 7.65 -23.35 7.20
N LYS A 192 8.80 -22.83 6.78
CA LYS A 192 9.46 -23.13 5.49
C LYS A 192 8.60 -22.82 4.27
N ILE A 193 7.70 -21.84 4.39
CA ILE A 193 6.86 -21.34 3.29
C ILE A 193 7.42 -20.01 2.82
N THR A 194 7.61 -19.88 1.51
CA THR A 194 8.12 -18.65 0.90
C THR A 194 6.99 -17.66 0.63
N PRO A 195 6.94 -16.50 1.31
CA PRO A 195 5.95 -15.48 1.02
C PRO A 195 6.29 -14.75 -0.29
N LEU A 196 5.30 -14.65 -1.19
CA LEU A 196 5.31 -13.81 -2.38
C LEU A 196 4.32 -12.66 -2.18
N PHE A 197 4.54 -11.55 -2.88
CA PHE A 197 3.77 -10.32 -2.68
C PHE A 197 3.08 -9.85 -3.95
N SER A 198 1.80 -9.51 -3.87
CA SER A 198 1.01 -9.07 -5.03
C SER A 198 1.53 -7.77 -5.67
N ASN A 199 2.22 -6.92 -4.91
CA ASN A 199 2.76 -5.64 -5.37
C ASN A 199 4.15 -5.72 -6.03
N CYS A 200 4.66 -6.94 -6.29
CA CYS A 200 5.97 -7.16 -6.91
C CYS A 200 5.89 -7.58 -8.40
N LEU A 201 4.70 -7.83 -8.95
CA LEU A 201 4.54 -8.13 -10.36
C LEU A 201 4.54 -6.83 -11.18
N PRO A 202 5.25 -6.76 -12.34
CA PRO A 202 5.16 -5.61 -13.24
C PRO A 202 3.73 -5.34 -13.69
N ILE A 203 3.30 -4.07 -13.66
CA ILE A 203 1.92 -3.68 -14.03
C ILE A 203 1.54 -4.17 -15.42
N LYS A 204 2.47 -4.09 -16.39
CA LYS A 204 2.22 -4.58 -17.74
C LYS A 204 1.90 -6.09 -17.76
N GLN A 205 2.64 -6.87 -16.99
CA GLN A 205 2.43 -8.32 -16.89
C GLN A 205 1.13 -8.64 -16.14
N ALA A 206 0.78 -7.88 -15.11
CA ALA A 206 -0.49 -8.03 -14.44
C ALA A 206 -1.66 -7.78 -15.41
N LEU A 207 -1.61 -6.68 -16.17
CA LEU A 207 -2.67 -6.32 -17.11
C LEU A 207 -2.86 -7.34 -18.25
N LEU A 208 -1.81 -8.02 -18.70
CA LEU A 208 -1.92 -9.12 -19.69
C LEU A 208 -2.70 -10.33 -19.14
N ASN A 209 -2.87 -10.43 -17.84
CA ASN A 209 -3.64 -11.50 -17.18
C ASN A 209 -5.04 -11.04 -16.77
N THR A 210 -5.57 -9.96 -17.35
CA THR A 210 -6.91 -9.41 -17.05
C THR A 210 -7.84 -9.41 -18.27
N ASP A 211 -7.43 -9.92 -19.41
CA ASP A 211 -8.16 -9.80 -20.69
C ASP A 211 -9.56 -10.43 -20.66
N TYR A 212 -9.82 -11.34 -19.72
CA TYR A 212 -11.14 -11.97 -19.51
C TYR A 212 -12.03 -11.20 -18.51
N ILE A 213 -11.52 -10.11 -17.87
CA ILE A 213 -12.28 -9.34 -16.89
C ILE A 213 -13.00 -8.19 -17.60
N TYR A 214 -14.22 -8.46 -18.07
CA TYR A 214 -15.03 -7.48 -18.83
C TYR A 214 -15.74 -6.44 -17.98
N ASP A 215 -15.61 -6.48 -16.63
CA ASP A 215 -16.28 -5.53 -15.76
C ASP A 215 -15.69 -4.12 -15.90
N LYS A 216 -16.45 -3.24 -16.56
CA LYS A 216 -16.09 -1.83 -16.79
C LYS A 216 -16.13 -0.99 -15.51
N THR A 217 -16.78 -1.47 -14.46
CA THR A 217 -16.91 -0.74 -13.18
C THR A 217 -15.65 -0.83 -12.33
N LEU A 218 -14.78 -1.81 -12.60
CA LEU A 218 -13.54 -2.02 -11.85
C LEU A 218 -12.52 -0.91 -12.12
N THR A 219 -11.93 -0.40 -11.04
CA THR A 219 -10.81 0.54 -11.14
C THR A 219 -9.58 -0.13 -11.75
N LYS A 220 -8.67 0.67 -12.31
CA LYS A 220 -7.40 0.15 -12.85
C LYS A 220 -6.59 -0.63 -11.79
N ASP A 221 -6.55 -0.13 -10.55
CA ASP A 221 -5.80 -0.80 -9.46
C ASP A 221 -6.43 -2.14 -9.09
N THR A 222 -7.77 -2.25 -9.12
CA THR A 222 -8.47 -3.52 -8.91
C THR A 222 -8.18 -4.51 -10.04
N LYS A 223 -8.20 -4.07 -11.31
CA LYS A 223 -7.83 -4.91 -12.46
C LYS A 223 -6.41 -5.43 -12.34
N ILE A 224 -5.46 -4.56 -11.99
CA ILE A 224 -4.06 -4.96 -11.75
C ILE A 224 -3.99 -6.06 -10.66
N LEU A 225 -4.72 -5.89 -9.55
CA LEU A 225 -4.72 -6.87 -8.46
C LEU A 225 -5.25 -8.23 -8.91
N LEU A 226 -6.37 -8.26 -9.62
CA LEU A 226 -6.95 -9.50 -10.18
C LEU A 226 -5.99 -10.15 -11.18
N GLY A 227 -5.35 -9.39 -12.05
CA GLY A 227 -4.35 -9.91 -12.99
C GLY A 227 -3.11 -10.49 -12.29
N VAL A 228 -2.68 -9.90 -11.17
CA VAL A 228 -1.61 -10.47 -10.34
C VAL A 228 -2.01 -11.82 -9.78
N ILE A 229 -3.22 -11.94 -9.24
CA ILE A 229 -3.74 -13.18 -8.66
C ILE A 229 -3.81 -14.26 -9.74
N ASN A 230 -4.34 -13.92 -10.90
CA ASN A 230 -4.44 -14.85 -12.02
C ASN A 230 -3.08 -15.35 -12.51
N TYR A 231 -2.06 -14.48 -12.49
CA TYR A 231 -0.69 -14.88 -12.80
C TYR A 231 -0.13 -15.87 -11.78
N TYR A 232 -0.34 -15.59 -10.46
CA TYR A 232 0.26 -16.39 -9.41
C TYR A 232 -0.51 -17.66 -9.05
N LYS A 233 -1.79 -17.80 -9.38
CA LYS A 233 -2.62 -18.96 -8.99
C LYS A 233 -2.06 -20.32 -9.43
N TYR A 234 -1.22 -20.35 -10.46
CA TYR A 234 -0.55 -21.57 -10.93
C TYR A 234 0.84 -21.79 -10.30
N ILE A 235 1.35 -20.80 -9.56
CA ILE A 235 2.70 -20.81 -8.97
C ILE A 235 2.65 -21.10 -7.46
N VAL A 236 1.58 -20.64 -6.80
CA VAL A 236 1.45 -20.71 -5.35
C VAL A 236 0.57 -21.85 -4.91
N LYS A 237 0.82 -22.33 -3.68
CA LYS A 237 0.03 -23.40 -3.03
C LYS A 237 -1.06 -22.85 -2.12
N GLY A 238 -1.05 -21.55 -1.84
CA GLY A 238 -2.05 -20.86 -1.02
C GLY A 238 -2.01 -19.36 -1.18
N MET A 239 -3.05 -18.68 -0.72
CA MET A 239 -3.16 -17.23 -0.75
C MET A 239 -3.65 -16.68 0.59
N ILE A 240 -3.12 -15.54 0.98
CA ILE A 240 -3.57 -14.76 2.14
C ILE A 240 -4.05 -13.41 1.62
N TYR A 241 -5.34 -13.13 1.78
CA TYR A 241 -5.88 -11.80 1.49
C TYR A 241 -5.91 -10.96 2.77
N ILE A 242 -5.24 -9.81 2.75
CA ILE A 242 -5.27 -8.86 3.88
C ILE A 242 -6.30 -7.78 3.56
N SER A 243 -7.41 -7.79 4.29
CA SER A 243 -8.55 -6.90 4.06
C SER A 243 -8.67 -5.78 5.11
N ASN A 244 -9.43 -4.75 4.76
CA ASN A 244 -9.85 -3.69 5.67
C ASN A 244 -11.31 -3.91 6.07
N GLU A 245 -11.58 -3.98 7.37
CA GLU A 245 -12.87 -4.39 7.90
C GLU A 245 -14.06 -3.57 7.38
N ASN A 246 -13.98 -2.26 7.41
CA ASN A 246 -15.09 -1.38 7.01
C ASN A 246 -15.00 -0.89 5.55
N CYS A 247 -14.28 -1.61 4.68
CA CYS A 247 -14.15 -1.27 3.27
C CYS A 247 -15.06 -2.17 2.41
N GLN A 248 -16.15 -1.62 1.87
CA GLN A 248 -17.05 -2.37 0.99
C GLN A 248 -16.35 -2.84 -0.29
N MET A 249 -15.46 -2.02 -0.85
CA MET A 249 -14.70 -2.40 -2.04
C MET A 249 -13.73 -3.56 -1.76
N ASP A 250 -13.13 -3.62 -0.57
CA ASP A 250 -12.29 -4.75 -0.18
C ASP A 250 -13.08 -6.06 -0.08
N LYS A 251 -14.30 -5.99 0.46
CA LYS A 251 -15.21 -7.14 0.52
C LYS A 251 -15.62 -7.61 -0.89
N TYR A 252 -15.94 -6.69 -1.77
CA TYR A 252 -16.27 -6.98 -3.16
C TYR A 252 -15.09 -7.63 -3.90
N ILE A 253 -13.88 -7.05 -3.76
CA ILE A 253 -12.66 -7.59 -4.37
C ILE A 253 -12.37 -8.99 -3.83
N TYR A 254 -12.50 -9.20 -2.52
CA TYR A 254 -12.29 -10.52 -1.91
C TYR A 254 -13.24 -11.57 -2.46
N SER A 255 -14.55 -11.25 -2.63
CA SER A 255 -15.51 -12.19 -3.23
C SER A 255 -15.12 -12.55 -4.67
N LYS A 256 -14.71 -11.56 -5.48
CA LYS A 256 -14.24 -11.79 -6.85
C LYS A 256 -12.98 -12.65 -6.91
N ILE A 257 -12.02 -12.41 -6.03
CA ILE A 257 -10.81 -13.23 -5.94
C ILE A 257 -11.18 -14.68 -5.61
N LYS A 258 -12.08 -14.88 -4.65
CA LYS A 258 -12.52 -16.21 -4.24
C LYS A 258 -13.17 -16.99 -5.39
N GLU A 259 -13.98 -16.33 -6.21
CA GLU A 259 -14.57 -16.91 -7.43
C GLU A 259 -13.50 -17.37 -8.42
N GLU A 260 -12.46 -16.56 -8.63
CA GLU A 260 -11.39 -16.83 -9.60
C GLU A 260 -10.35 -17.87 -9.15
N THR A 261 -10.22 -18.09 -7.83
CA THR A 261 -9.16 -18.92 -7.25
C THR A 261 -9.65 -20.22 -6.65
N LEU A 262 -10.79 -20.74 -7.09
CA LEU A 262 -11.50 -21.93 -6.53
C LEU A 262 -10.61 -23.14 -6.20
N LYS A 263 -9.46 -23.30 -6.86
CA LYS A 263 -8.52 -24.42 -6.67
C LYS A 263 -7.37 -24.13 -5.71
N VAL A 264 -7.18 -22.86 -5.30
CA VAL A 264 -6.06 -22.47 -4.41
C VAL A 264 -6.63 -22.12 -3.05
N PRO A 265 -6.20 -22.80 -1.97
CA PRO A 265 -6.66 -22.47 -0.62
C PRO A 265 -6.35 -21.01 -0.28
N MET A 266 -7.37 -20.30 0.22
CA MET A 266 -7.26 -18.89 0.55
C MET A 266 -7.88 -18.56 1.89
N ILE A 267 -7.15 -17.78 2.70
CA ILE A 267 -7.67 -17.23 3.96
C ILE A 267 -7.75 -15.71 3.87
N ASN A 268 -8.66 -15.13 4.65
CA ASN A 268 -8.77 -13.69 4.85
C ASN A 268 -8.30 -13.31 6.25
N ILE A 269 -7.38 -12.35 6.32
CA ILE A 269 -6.92 -11.73 7.57
C ILE A 269 -7.34 -10.25 7.53
N SER A 270 -8.19 -9.83 8.47
CA SER A 270 -8.52 -8.41 8.61
C SER A 270 -7.40 -7.66 9.32
N ILE A 271 -7.11 -6.42 8.89
CA ILE A 271 -6.10 -5.57 9.54
C ILE A 271 -6.39 -5.38 11.03
N ASN A 272 -7.66 -5.33 11.43
CA ASN A 272 -8.03 -5.18 12.84
C ASN A 272 -7.65 -6.42 13.68
N GLU A 273 -7.48 -7.57 13.04
CA GLU A 273 -7.06 -8.81 13.70
C GLU A 273 -5.54 -8.84 13.97
N VAL A 274 -4.78 -7.95 13.34
CA VAL A 274 -3.30 -7.93 13.44
C VAL A 274 -2.82 -7.70 14.87
N SER A 275 -3.63 -7.09 15.72
CA SER A 275 -3.35 -6.98 17.16
C SER A 275 -3.61 -8.27 17.94
N ASN A 276 -4.25 -9.28 17.35
CA ASN A 276 -4.58 -10.56 17.99
C ASN A 276 -3.82 -11.71 17.30
N ASN A 277 -2.60 -11.97 17.79
CA ASN A 277 -1.73 -12.99 17.24
C ASN A 277 -2.36 -14.39 17.20
N ILE A 278 -3.11 -14.78 18.24
CA ILE A 278 -3.74 -16.11 18.34
C ILE A 278 -4.72 -16.33 17.18
N LYS A 279 -5.56 -15.34 16.88
CA LYS A 279 -6.53 -15.44 15.79
C LYS A 279 -5.87 -15.54 14.42
N ILE A 280 -4.75 -14.86 14.23
CA ILE A 280 -3.97 -14.95 12.99
C ILE A 280 -3.28 -16.31 12.89
N GLU A 281 -2.67 -16.81 13.96
CA GLU A 281 -2.02 -18.12 13.99
C GLU A 281 -2.97 -19.22 13.59
N THR A 282 -4.17 -19.30 14.21
CA THR A 282 -5.17 -20.30 13.87
C THR A 282 -5.53 -20.29 12.38
N LYS A 283 -5.66 -19.10 11.77
CA LYS A 283 -5.93 -18.98 10.32
C LYS A 283 -4.73 -19.44 9.48
N LEU A 284 -3.51 -19.08 9.89
CA LEU A 284 -2.30 -19.48 9.17
C LEU A 284 -2.06 -21.00 9.29
N GLU A 285 -2.26 -21.59 10.45
CA GLU A 285 -2.22 -23.05 10.65
C GLU A 285 -3.20 -23.77 9.73
N LEU A 286 -4.46 -23.33 9.70
CA LEU A 286 -5.48 -23.89 8.80
C LEU A 286 -5.04 -23.84 7.34
N LEU A 287 -4.44 -22.73 6.89
CA LEU A 287 -3.93 -22.61 5.52
C LEU A 287 -2.80 -23.61 5.28
N ILE A 288 -1.84 -23.71 6.19
CA ILE A 288 -0.67 -24.60 6.08
C ILE A 288 -1.10 -26.05 6.04
N ASP A 289 -2.02 -26.45 6.92
CA ASP A 289 -2.56 -27.81 6.96
C ASP A 289 -3.27 -28.18 5.66
N THR A 290 -4.03 -27.23 5.10
CA THR A 290 -4.68 -27.43 3.81
C THR A 290 -3.68 -27.59 2.67
N ILE A 291 -2.61 -26.78 2.65
CA ILE A 291 -1.52 -26.90 1.67
C ILE A 291 -0.84 -28.27 1.78
N ASN A 292 -0.54 -28.72 2.99
CA ASN A 292 0.15 -29.98 3.23
C ASN A 292 -0.72 -31.17 2.82
N LYS A 293 -2.01 -31.16 3.10
CA LYS A 293 -2.97 -32.18 2.65
C LYS A 293 -3.01 -32.28 1.12
N ASN A 294 -3.04 -31.15 0.42
CA ASN A 294 -3.09 -31.12 -1.04
C ASN A 294 -1.78 -31.55 -1.72
N ASN A 295 -0.65 -31.58 -1.00
CA ASN A 295 0.62 -32.09 -1.53
C ASN A 295 0.75 -33.61 -1.38
N ASN A 296 -0.09 -34.24 -0.54
CA ASN A 296 -0.08 -35.68 -0.29
C ASN A 296 -1.09 -36.46 -1.17
N ILE A 297 -1.84 -35.77 -2.00
CA ILE A 297 -2.74 -36.28 -3.03
C ILE A 297 -2.08 -36.12 -4.39
#